data_b942c562762bdc694c1266abcabb89cd
#
_entry.id   b942c562762bdc694c1266abcabb89cd
#
_cell.length_a   1.000
_cell.length_b   1.000
_cell.length_c   1.000
_cell.angle_alpha   90.00
_cell.angle_beta   90.00
_cell.angle_gamma   90.00
#
_symmetry.space_group_name_H-M   'P 1'
#
loop_
_entity.id
_entity.type
_entity.pdbx_description
1 polymer ?
#
loop_
_entity_poly.entity_id
_entity_poly.type
_entity_poly.pdbx_seq_one_letter_code
_entity_poly.pdbx_strand_id
1 'polypeptide(L)'
;MSAPEITIAPSLQSERLLKVLAPYSSIRIVTHDNPDPDAIAAGWGLHRLFEEHFDRPIEFVAGGAIVRAENRHLVELLGPPLRIVDRLFEDPETATVLVDCGLGTSNHLATRDRLRPVAVIDHHAILRAPADLAFADIRPSVAATATIAAAYLREQGIEPGVKLASAMLYAMRTETCGCETEHSELDRSIMLWLTEYAEPGLIAEIENAPLARAYFSDLVLALQGTQLFGETALCLLPKASGPETVGEVADLLIRCEGVSRVLCVVAIEDDLYVSVRTRRDDERAVDLLQKTLDGIGGGGGHTHRAGGKVVGITSGGRMSQSLEQQLQDRWLSACDEKIRRAKRLVGLREIVENL
;
A
#
# COMPACT_ATOMS: atom_id res chain seq x y z
N MET A 1 -40.77 -19.87 -36.57
CA MET A 1 -39.87 -20.47 -35.58
C MET A 1 -38.60 -19.63 -35.60
N SER A 2 -38.44 -18.71 -34.67
CA SER A 2 -37.24 -17.90 -34.54
C SER A 2 -36.13 -18.76 -33.92
N ALA A 3 -34.93 -18.73 -34.49
CA ALA A 3 -33.76 -19.40 -33.95
C ALA A 3 -33.48 -18.87 -32.54
N PRO A 4 -33.02 -19.73 -31.60
CA PRO A 4 -32.67 -19.25 -30.27
C PRO A 4 -31.47 -18.30 -30.40
N GLU A 5 -31.59 -17.07 -29.85
CA GLU A 5 -30.46 -16.17 -29.62
C GLU A 5 -29.50 -16.87 -28.64
N ILE A 6 -28.34 -17.23 -29.15
CA ILE A 6 -27.23 -17.71 -28.31
C ILE A 6 -26.71 -16.49 -27.57
N THR A 7 -27.17 -16.27 -26.35
CA THR A 7 -26.59 -15.32 -25.43
C THR A 7 -25.23 -15.88 -25.01
N ILE A 8 -24.16 -15.43 -25.65
CA ILE A 8 -22.78 -15.75 -25.21
C ILE A 8 -22.60 -15.07 -23.84
N ALA A 9 -22.43 -15.86 -22.79
CA ALA A 9 -22.10 -15.34 -21.48
C ALA A 9 -20.84 -14.45 -21.61
N PRO A 10 -20.79 -13.29 -20.97
CA PRO A 10 -19.59 -12.46 -20.99
C PRO A 10 -18.40 -13.29 -20.47
N SER A 11 -17.30 -13.31 -21.25
CA SER A 11 -16.08 -14.03 -20.84
C SER A 11 -15.57 -13.50 -19.51
N LEU A 12 -15.19 -14.40 -18.60
CA LEU A 12 -14.62 -14.05 -17.30
C LEU A 12 -13.34 -13.21 -17.50
N GLN A 13 -13.07 -12.29 -16.57
CA GLN A 13 -11.87 -11.43 -16.67
C GLN A 13 -10.59 -12.26 -16.56
N SER A 14 -10.57 -13.27 -15.71
CA SER A 14 -9.47 -14.23 -15.61
C SER A 14 -9.19 -14.95 -16.94
N GLU A 15 -10.25 -15.39 -17.69
CA GLU A 15 -10.08 -16.01 -19.01
C GLU A 15 -9.47 -15.05 -20.04
N ARG A 16 -9.89 -13.78 -20.01
CA ARG A 16 -9.35 -12.75 -20.91
C ARG A 16 -7.87 -12.51 -20.63
N LEU A 17 -7.48 -12.42 -19.35
CA LEU A 17 -6.08 -12.30 -18.94
C LEU A 17 -5.26 -13.49 -19.44
N LEU A 18 -5.72 -14.72 -19.18
CA LEU A 18 -5.03 -15.94 -19.61
C LEU A 18 -4.85 -16.01 -21.13
N LYS A 19 -5.85 -15.59 -21.92
CA LYS A 19 -5.75 -15.50 -23.39
C LYS A 19 -4.68 -14.49 -23.84
N VAL A 20 -4.57 -13.33 -23.18
CA VAL A 20 -3.55 -12.33 -23.49
C VAL A 20 -2.15 -12.84 -23.19
N LEU A 21 -1.99 -13.63 -22.13
CA LEU A 21 -0.69 -14.18 -21.73
C LEU A 21 -0.28 -15.40 -22.54
N ALA A 22 -1.22 -16.14 -23.16
CA ALA A 22 -0.97 -17.40 -23.84
C ALA A 22 0.18 -17.38 -24.88
N PRO A 23 0.41 -16.30 -25.67
CA PRO A 23 1.49 -16.27 -26.68
C PRO A 23 2.91 -16.20 -26.12
N TYR A 24 3.11 -15.84 -24.85
CA TYR A 24 4.43 -15.57 -24.28
C TYR A 24 5.08 -16.84 -23.74
N SER A 25 6.41 -16.89 -23.79
CA SER A 25 7.20 -18.05 -23.31
C SER A 25 7.40 -18.04 -21.80
N SER A 26 7.31 -16.87 -21.17
CA SER A 26 7.39 -16.69 -19.72
C SER A 26 6.50 -15.55 -19.24
N ILE A 27 6.23 -15.49 -17.94
CA ILE A 27 5.38 -14.46 -17.31
C ILE A 27 6.16 -13.85 -16.15
N ARG A 28 6.13 -12.53 -16.07
CA ARG A 28 6.70 -11.77 -14.96
C ARG A 28 5.64 -10.89 -14.32
N ILE A 29 5.35 -11.15 -13.07
CA ILE A 29 4.47 -10.34 -12.22
C ILE A 29 5.34 -9.31 -11.52
N VAL A 30 5.01 -8.03 -11.68
CA VAL A 30 5.74 -6.90 -11.07
C VAL A 30 4.78 -6.09 -10.23
N THR A 31 5.13 -5.87 -8.98
CA THR A 31 4.40 -4.97 -8.10
C THR A 31 5.22 -3.73 -7.75
N HIS A 32 4.64 -2.84 -6.93
CA HIS A 32 5.34 -1.63 -6.49
C HIS A 32 6.54 -1.93 -5.58
N ASP A 33 7.45 -0.95 -5.49
CA ASP A 33 8.59 -1.00 -4.57
C ASP A 33 8.12 -1.00 -3.11
N ASN A 34 8.87 -1.72 -2.26
CA ASN A 34 8.53 -1.91 -0.86
C ASN A 34 7.13 -2.51 -0.70
N PRO A 35 6.89 -3.71 -1.26
CA PRO A 35 5.56 -4.28 -1.37
C PRO A 35 4.90 -4.45 0.00
N ASP A 36 3.66 -4.05 0.07
CA ASP A 36 2.79 -4.21 1.22
C ASP A 36 2.00 -5.53 1.16
N PRO A 37 1.15 -5.84 2.13
CA PRO A 37 0.39 -7.08 2.13
C PRO A 37 -0.52 -7.26 0.92
N ASP A 38 -1.10 -6.16 0.38
CA ASP A 38 -1.98 -6.25 -0.78
C ASP A 38 -1.20 -6.61 -2.04
N ALA A 39 -0.12 -5.91 -2.30
CA ALA A 39 0.79 -6.21 -3.40
C ALA A 39 1.33 -7.65 -3.36
N ILE A 40 1.73 -8.11 -2.16
CA ILE A 40 2.25 -9.47 -1.95
C ILE A 40 1.17 -10.53 -2.20
N ALA A 41 -0.01 -10.36 -1.61
CA ALA A 41 -1.08 -11.34 -1.72
C ALA A 41 -1.71 -11.38 -3.12
N ALA A 42 -1.90 -10.21 -3.76
CA ALA A 42 -2.40 -10.12 -5.12
C ALA A 42 -1.44 -10.76 -6.12
N GLY A 43 -0.15 -10.42 -6.04
CA GLY A 43 0.87 -11.02 -6.91
C GLY A 43 1.00 -12.53 -6.73
N TRP A 44 0.93 -13.00 -5.48
CA TRP A 44 0.94 -14.44 -5.20
C TRP A 44 -0.31 -15.15 -5.73
N GLY A 45 -1.50 -14.53 -5.62
CA GLY A 45 -2.73 -15.06 -6.20
C GLY A 45 -2.65 -15.19 -7.72
N LEU A 46 -2.10 -14.19 -8.42
CA LEU A 46 -1.86 -14.27 -9.85
C LEU A 46 -0.80 -15.33 -10.19
N HIS A 47 0.26 -15.44 -9.41
CA HIS A 47 1.27 -16.49 -9.58
C HIS A 47 0.61 -17.88 -9.51
N ARG A 48 -0.22 -18.13 -8.49
CA ARG A 48 -0.97 -19.38 -8.33
C ARG A 48 -1.91 -19.65 -9.51
N LEU A 49 -2.62 -18.61 -10.00
CA LEU A 49 -3.47 -18.71 -11.18
C LEU A 49 -2.67 -19.12 -12.42
N PHE A 50 -1.51 -18.53 -12.62
CA PHE A 50 -0.70 -18.79 -13.82
C PHE A 50 -0.01 -20.15 -13.74
N GLU A 51 0.46 -20.60 -12.57
CA GLU A 51 1.01 -21.95 -12.38
C GLU A 51 0.00 -23.05 -12.74
N GLU A 52 -1.27 -22.83 -12.47
CA GLU A 52 -2.32 -23.82 -12.79
C GLU A 52 -2.59 -23.91 -14.30
N HIS A 53 -2.36 -22.83 -15.06
CA HIS A 53 -2.74 -22.76 -16.47
C HIS A 53 -1.56 -22.86 -17.44
N PHE A 54 -0.33 -22.64 -16.98
CA PHE A 54 0.83 -22.55 -17.85
C PHE A 54 2.00 -23.37 -17.32
N ASP A 55 2.52 -24.25 -18.18
CA ASP A 55 3.77 -24.99 -17.93
C ASP A 55 4.96 -24.18 -18.48
N ARG A 56 5.27 -23.05 -17.83
CA ARG A 56 6.36 -22.14 -18.22
C ARG A 56 6.86 -21.34 -17.00
N PRO A 57 8.06 -20.70 -17.10
CA PRO A 57 8.57 -19.89 -15.99
C PRO A 57 7.65 -18.73 -15.64
N ILE A 58 7.36 -18.58 -14.35
CA ILE A 58 6.60 -17.49 -13.78
C ILE A 58 7.44 -16.85 -12.68
N GLU A 59 7.74 -15.56 -12.82
CA GLU A 59 8.45 -14.80 -11.82
C GLU A 59 7.49 -13.83 -11.13
N PHE A 60 7.60 -13.71 -9.81
CA PHE A 60 6.96 -12.65 -9.04
C PHE A 60 8.03 -11.80 -8.38
N VAL A 61 8.11 -10.52 -8.76
CA VAL A 61 9.19 -9.63 -8.36
C VAL A 61 8.70 -8.24 -7.93
N ALA A 62 9.46 -7.64 -7.02
CA ALA A 62 9.32 -6.24 -6.63
C ALA A 62 10.70 -5.59 -6.47
N GLY A 63 10.72 -4.26 -6.47
CA GLY A 63 11.88 -3.48 -6.06
C GLY A 63 11.87 -3.09 -4.60
N GLY A 64 12.93 -2.39 -4.16
CA GLY A 64 13.02 -1.86 -2.80
C GLY A 64 13.30 -2.91 -1.73
N ALA A 65 12.58 -2.84 -0.61
CA ALA A 65 12.76 -3.74 0.53
C ALA A 65 11.46 -3.95 1.30
N ILE A 66 11.33 -5.07 1.97
CA ILE A 66 10.22 -5.35 2.89
C ILE A 66 10.71 -5.00 4.30
N VAL A 67 10.27 -3.86 4.82
CA VAL A 67 10.86 -3.27 6.04
C VAL A 67 9.91 -3.37 7.24
N ARG A 68 8.61 -3.14 7.03
CA ARG A 68 7.60 -3.22 8.09
C ARG A 68 7.59 -4.61 8.72
N ALA A 69 7.51 -4.66 10.05
CA ALA A 69 7.65 -5.90 10.81
C ALA A 69 6.63 -6.97 10.39
N GLU A 70 5.37 -6.57 10.28
CA GLU A 70 4.28 -7.46 9.87
C GLU A 70 4.48 -7.99 8.45
N ASN A 71 4.94 -7.14 7.52
CA ASN A 71 5.16 -7.54 6.12
C ASN A 71 6.34 -8.53 6.01
N ARG A 72 7.43 -8.30 6.76
CA ARG A 72 8.55 -9.26 6.83
C ARG A 72 8.09 -10.59 7.42
N HIS A 73 7.35 -10.51 8.53
CA HIS A 73 6.85 -11.71 9.19
C HIS A 73 5.88 -12.50 8.31
N LEU A 74 5.01 -11.83 7.56
CA LEU A 74 4.15 -12.44 6.54
C LEU A 74 4.98 -13.25 5.53
N VAL A 75 6.05 -12.63 4.99
CA VAL A 75 6.90 -13.29 3.98
C VAL A 75 7.68 -14.47 4.59
N GLU A 76 8.23 -14.31 5.79
CA GLU A 76 8.96 -15.35 6.50
C GLU A 76 8.05 -16.54 6.87
N LEU A 77 6.85 -16.28 7.36
CA LEU A 77 5.90 -17.29 7.84
C LEU A 77 5.21 -18.03 6.70
N LEU A 78 4.71 -17.28 5.71
CA LEU A 78 3.87 -17.86 4.65
C LEU A 78 4.67 -18.30 3.42
N GLY A 79 5.80 -17.66 3.12
CA GLY A 79 6.69 -18.02 2.02
C GLY A 79 6.11 -17.74 0.63
N PRO A 80 5.62 -16.52 0.33
CA PRO A 80 5.18 -16.17 -1.02
C PRO A 80 6.35 -16.29 -2.01
N PRO A 81 6.11 -16.59 -3.30
CA PRO A 81 7.15 -16.73 -4.32
C PRO A 81 7.74 -15.38 -4.77
N LEU A 82 7.67 -14.37 -3.92
CA LEU A 82 8.16 -13.01 -4.18
C LEU A 82 9.69 -12.93 -4.05
N ARG A 83 10.31 -12.28 -5.03
CA ARG A 83 11.75 -11.94 -5.00
C ARG A 83 11.92 -10.42 -5.09
N ILE A 84 12.73 -9.88 -4.20
CA ILE A 84 13.18 -8.48 -4.29
C ILE A 84 14.39 -8.42 -5.21
N VAL A 85 14.34 -7.55 -6.22
CA VAL A 85 15.41 -7.40 -7.22
C VAL A 85 15.68 -5.90 -7.48
N ASP A 86 16.91 -5.59 -7.91
CA ASP A 86 17.32 -4.21 -8.16
C ASP A 86 16.93 -3.73 -9.56
N ARG A 87 16.89 -4.63 -10.54
CA ARG A 87 16.67 -4.33 -11.95
C ARG A 87 15.93 -5.45 -12.67
N LEU A 88 15.23 -5.06 -13.73
CA LEU A 88 14.63 -5.96 -14.70
C LEU A 88 15.17 -5.64 -16.10
N PHE A 89 15.18 -6.66 -16.96
CA PHE A 89 15.56 -6.50 -18.36
C PHE A 89 14.35 -6.80 -19.24
N GLU A 90 14.21 -6.00 -20.30
CA GLU A 90 13.20 -6.24 -21.33
C GLU A 90 13.49 -7.57 -22.04
N ASP A 91 12.46 -8.38 -22.18
CA ASP A 91 12.49 -9.60 -22.95
C ASP A 91 11.16 -9.72 -23.70
N PRO A 92 11.16 -9.67 -25.05
CA PRO A 92 9.95 -9.73 -25.85
C PRO A 92 9.14 -11.02 -25.66
N GLU A 93 9.79 -12.11 -25.24
CA GLU A 93 9.13 -13.39 -24.97
C GLU A 93 8.50 -13.48 -23.57
N THR A 94 8.75 -12.47 -22.73
CA THR A 94 8.25 -12.39 -21.35
C THR A 94 7.07 -11.44 -21.25
N ALA A 95 5.90 -11.95 -20.85
CA ALA A 95 4.75 -11.11 -20.53
C ALA A 95 4.95 -10.41 -19.17
N THR A 96 5.11 -9.09 -19.17
CA THR A 96 5.13 -8.32 -17.91
C THR A 96 3.71 -7.93 -17.51
N VAL A 97 3.30 -8.35 -16.31
CA VAL A 97 2.00 -8.06 -15.69
C VAL A 97 2.23 -7.16 -14.48
N LEU A 98 1.65 -5.97 -14.48
CA LEU A 98 1.65 -5.09 -13.31
C LEU A 98 0.51 -5.47 -12.37
N VAL A 99 0.80 -5.52 -11.09
CA VAL A 99 -0.17 -5.80 -10.04
C VAL A 99 -0.02 -4.79 -8.91
N ASP A 100 -1.12 -4.22 -8.48
CA ASP A 100 -1.19 -3.24 -7.40
C ASP A 100 -0.27 -2.02 -7.60
N CYS A 101 -0.07 -1.66 -8.85
CA CYS A 101 0.66 -0.46 -9.24
C CYS A 101 0.21 0.03 -10.61
N GLY A 102 -0.08 1.33 -10.67
CA GLY A 102 -0.55 1.98 -11.90
C GLY A 102 0.56 2.23 -12.91
N LEU A 103 0.18 2.21 -14.18
CA LEU A 103 1.04 2.68 -15.27
C LEU A 103 1.37 4.17 -15.08
N GLY A 104 2.65 4.50 -15.24
CA GLY A 104 3.13 5.89 -15.15
C GLY A 104 3.47 6.36 -13.74
N THR A 105 3.31 5.52 -12.72
CA THR A 105 3.89 5.77 -11.42
C THR A 105 5.38 5.43 -11.44
N SER A 106 6.17 6.11 -10.60
CA SER A 106 7.63 5.90 -10.54
C SER A 106 8.06 4.88 -9.47
N ASN A 107 7.11 4.27 -8.79
CA ASN A 107 7.33 3.42 -7.63
C ASN A 107 7.42 1.92 -7.96
N HIS A 108 7.78 1.55 -9.19
CA HIS A 108 8.00 0.15 -9.57
C HIS A 108 9.07 -0.01 -10.65
N LEU A 109 9.67 -1.21 -10.70
CA LEU A 109 10.77 -1.54 -11.61
C LEU A 109 10.41 -1.37 -13.08
N ALA A 110 9.18 -1.72 -13.49
CA ALA A 110 8.80 -1.64 -14.89
C ALA A 110 8.90 -0.22 -15.47
N THR A 111 8.54 0.82 -14.70
CA THR A 111 8.75 2.21 -15.14
C THR A 111 10.23 2.59 -15.13
N ARG A 112 10.98 2.23 -14.07
CA ARG A 112 12.41 2.55 -13.98
C ARG A 112 13.24 1.93 -15.10
N ASP A 113 12.96 0.67 -15.40
CA ASP A 113 13.69 -0.11 -16.40
C ASP A 113 13.04 -0.06 -17.80
N ARG A 114 12.00 0.77 -17.96
CA ARG A 114 11.29 1.04 -19.23
C ARG A 114 10.70 -0.20 -19.89
N LEU A 115 10.19 -1.14 -19.07
CA LEU A 115 9.50 -2.31 -19.59
C LEU A 115 8.13 -1.93 -20.14
N ARG A 116 7.62 -2.73 -21.10
CA ARG A 116 6.28 -2.58 -21.66
C ARG A 116 5.33 -3.63 -21.06
N PRO A 117 4.54 -3.28 -20.06
CA PRO A 117 3.55 -4.20 -19.52
C PRO A 117 2.50 -4.58 -20.56
N VAL A 118 2.07 -5.83 -20.55
CA VAL A 118 0.98 -6.33 -21.38
C VAL A 118 -0.35 -6.34 -20.64
N ALA A 119 -0.30 -6.37 -19.31
CA ALA A 119 -1.47 -6.38 -18.45
C ALA A 119 -1.26 -5.54 -17.18
N VAL A 120 -2.37 -4.99 -16.66
CA VAL A 120 -2.43 -4.30 -15.36
C VAL A 120 -3.65 -4.79 -14.60
N ILE A 121 -3.46 -5.16 -13.34
CA ILE A 121 -4.51 -5.49 -12.38
C ILE A 121 -4.31 -4.59 -11.16
N ASP A 122 -5.27 -3.73 -10.86
CA ASP A 122 -5.11 -2.69 -9.84
C ASP A 122 -6.46 -2.24 -9.26
N HIS A 123 -6.46 -1.78 -8.02
CA HIS A 123 -7.63 -1.13 -7.41
C HIS A 123 -7.47 0.39 -7.28
N HIS A 124 -6.30 0.92 -7.57
CA HIS A 124 -6.09 2.37 -7.54
C HIS A 124 -6.75 3.07 -8.73
N ALA A 125 -7.30 4.26 -8.51
CA ALA A 125 -7.85 5.07 -9.58
C ALA A 125 -6.73 5.57 -10.51
N ILE A 126 -6.67 5.06 -11.72
CA ILE A 126 -5.70 5.48 -12.73
C ILE A 126 -6.34 6.52 -13.64
N LEU A 127 -5.67 7.66 -13.85
CA LEU A 127 -6.19 8.75 -14.67
C LEU A 127 -6.32 8.37 -16.15
N ARG A 128 -5.54 7.43 -16.66
CA ARG A 128 -5.62 6.93 -18.05
C ARG A 128 -4.79 5.66 -18.25
N ALA A 129 -5.46 4.57 -18.66
CA ALA A 129 -4.73 3.42 -19.20
C ALA A 129 -4.26 3.74 -20.62
N PRO A 130 -3.01 3.37 -21.01
CA PRO A 130 -2.56 3.48 -22.40
C PRO A 130 -3.48 2.72 -23.36
N ALA A 131 -3.70 3.29 -24.54
CA ALA A 131 -4.58 2.68 -25.54
C ALA A 131 -4.05 1.36 -26.15
N ASP A 132 -2.78 1.07 -25.95
CA ASP A 132 -2.04 -0.10 -26.47
C ASP A 132 -1.87 -1.23 -25.44
N LEU A 133 -2.44 -1.09 -24.24
CA LEU A 133 -2.38 -2.13 -23.21
C LEU A 133 -3.33 -3.29 -23.61
N ALA A 134 -2.79 -4.50 -23.69
CA ALA A 134 -3.56 -5.66 -24.13
C ALA A 134 -4.64 -6.10 -23.12
N PHE A 135 -4.40 -5.87 -21.82
CA PHE A 135 -5.37 -6.15 -20.77
C PHE A 135 -5.27 -5.13 -19.62
N ALA A 136 -6.41 -4.65 -19.17
CA ALA A 136 -6.53 -3.84 -17.96
C ALA A 136 -7.77 -4.27 -17.16
N ASP A 137 -7.56 -4.56 -15.89
CA ASP A 137 -8.65 -4.73 -14.94
C ASP A 137 -8.38 -3.83 -13.72
N ILE A 138 -8.96 -2.64 -13.77
CA ILE A 138 -8.78 -1.60 -12.77
C ILE A 138 -10.12 -1.35 -12.10
N ARG A 139 -10.20 -1.65 -10.79
CA ARG A 139 -11.45 -1.63 -10.02
C ARG A 139 -11.35 -0.71 -8.79
N PRO A 140 -11.47 0.62 -8.94
CA PRO A 140 -11.39 1.55 -7.81
C PRO A 140 -12.48 1.38 -6.75
N SER A 141 -13.50 0.59 -7.05
CA SER A 141 -14.59 0.29 -6.11
C SER A 141 -14.32 -0.88 -5.18
N VAL A 142 -13.24 -1.65 -5.40
CA VAL A 142 -12.83 -2.71 -4.46
C VAL A 142 -11.77 -2.19 -3.51
N ALA A 143 -11.71 -2.76 -2.32
CA ALA A 143 -10.83 -2.31 -1.27
C ALA A 143 -9.36 -2.70 -1.48
N ALA A 144 -9.10 -3.79 -2.22
CA ALA A 144 -7.77 -4.37 -2.38
C ALA A 144 -7.61 -5.01 -3.76
N THR A 145 -6.40 -4.99 -4.31
CA THR A 145 -6.05 -5.75 -5.51
C THR A 145 -6.08 -7.26 -5.25
N ALA A 146 -5.80 -7.68 -4.00
CA ALA A 146 -5.97 -9.07 -3.57
C ALA A 146 -7.41 -9.57 -3.75
N THR A 147 -8.43 -8.70 -3.63
CA THR A 147 -9.83 -9.04 -3.96
C THR A 147 -9.97 -9.45 -5.41
N ILE A 148 -9.32 -8.73 -6.34
CA ILE A 148 -9.39 -9.02 -7.78
C ILE A 148 -8.69 -10.35 -8.08
N ALA A 149 -7.48 -10.56 -7.54
CA ALA A 149 -6.72 -11.79 -7.72
C ALA A 149 -7.46 -13.01 -7.14
N ALA A 150 -8.06 -12.87 -5.95
CA ALA A 150 -8.88 -13.92 -5.33
C ALA A 150 -10.15 -14.21 -6.14
N ALA A 151 -10.79 -13.19 -6.72
CA ALA A 151 -11.92 -13.38 -7.62
C ALA A 151 -11.52 -14.19 -8.85
N TYR A 152 -10.32 -13.98 -9.41
CA TYR A 152 -9.82 -14.78 -10.53
C TYR A 152 -9.60 -16.25 -10.16
N LEU A 153 -9.03 -16.52 -8.98
CA LEU A 153 -8.90 -17.90 -8.49
C LEU A 153 -10.28 -18.57 -8.38
N ARG A 154 -11.25 -17.88 -7.78
CA ARG A 154 -12.62 -18.36 -7.64
C ARG A 154 -13.32 -18.56 -8.98
N GLU A 155 -13.14 -17.64 -9.95
CA GLU A 155 -13.65 -17.76 -11.32
C GLU A 155 -13.16 -19.03 -12.03
N GLN A 156 -11.91 -19.41 -11.77
CA GLN A 156 -11.26 -20.59 -12.36
C GLN A 156 -11.41 -21.87 -11.52
N GLY A 157 -12.13 -21.80 -10.38
CA GLY A 157 -12.31 -22.93 -9.48
C GLY A 157 -11.02 -23.39 -8.79
N ILE A 158 -10.05 -22.50 -8.61
CA ILE A 158 -8.75 -22.79 -7.99
C ILE A 158 -8.82 -22.49 -6.49
N GLU A 159 -8.55 -23.48 -5.68
CA GLU A 159 -8.42 -23.29 -4.24
C GLU A 159 -7.10 -22.59 -3.90
N PRO A 160 -7.12 -21.52 -3.08
CA PRO A 160 -5.90 -20.77 -2.77
C PRO A 160 -4.96 -21.54 -1.83
N GLY A 161 -5.49 -22.51 -1.07
CA GLY A 161 -4.77 -23.14 0.02
C GLY A 161 -4.59 -22.23 1.24
N VAL A 162 -4.20 -22.80 2.36
CA VAL A 162 -4.23 -22.13 3.68
C VAL A 162 -3.36 -20.87 3.72
N LYS A 163 -2.13 -20.95 3.23
CA LYS A 163 -1.18 -19.83 3.33
C LYS A 163 -1.57 -18.63 2.47
N LEU A 164 -1.93 -18.88 1.21
CA LEU A 164 -2.34 -17.80 0.30
C LEU A 164 -3.67 -17.19 0.74
N ALA A 165 -4.65 -18.01 1.16
CA ALA A 165 -5.91 -17.51 1.70
C ALA A 165 -5.71 -16.63 2.93
N SER A 166 -4.82 -17.03 3.85
CA SER A 166 -4.47 -16.22 5.03
C SER A 166 -3.79 -14.91 4.66
N ALA A 167 -2.86 -14.94 3.66
CA ALA A 167 -2.23 -13.72 3.14
C ALA A 167 -3.25 -12.76 2.51
N MET A 168 -4.15 -13.27 1.65
CA MET A 168 -5.18 -12.46 1.01
C MET A 168 -6.17 -11.87 2.01
N LEU A 169 -6.61 -12.66 2.97
CA LEU A 169 -7.53 -12.19 4.01
C LEU A 169 -6.88 -11.14 4.92
N TYR A 170 -5.60 -11.32 5.26
CA TYR A 170 -4.83 -10.30 6.00
C TYR A 170 -4.67 -9.02 5.19
N ALA A 171 -4.32 -9.11 3.89
CA ALA A 171 -4.22 -7.97 2.99
C ALA A 171 -5.51 -7.16 2.93
N MET A 172 -6.64 -7.82 2.68
CA MET A 172 -7.96 -7.17 2.65
C MET A 172 -8.33 -6.51 4.00
N ARG A 173 -7.93 -7.10 5.13
CA ARG A 173 -8.13 -6.49 6.45
C ARG A 173 -7.28 -5.24 6.66
N THR A 174 -6.05 -5.22 6.16
CA THR A 174 -5.18 -4.03 6.27
C THR A 174 -5.72 -2.87 5.44
N GLU A 175 -6.19 -3.13 4.23
CA GLU A 175 -6.76 -2.13 3.35
C GLU A 175 -8.10 -1.58 3.84
N THR A 176 -8.93 -2.42 4.45
CA THR A 176 -10.22 -2.02 5.02
C THR A 176 -10.13 -1.56 6.48
N CYS A 177 -8.94 -1.38 7.04
CA CYS A 177 -8.75 -1.03 8.46
C CYS A 177 -9.53 -1.94 9.42
N GLY A 178 -9.56 -3.25 9.14
CA GLY A 178 -10.37 -4.20 9.90
C GLY A 178 -11.88 -4.11 9.61
N CYS A 179 -12.25 -3.69 8.39
CA CYS A 179 -13.62 -3.46 7.92
C CYS A 179 -14.28 -2.17 8.44
N GLU A 180 -13.50 -1.18 8.90
CA GLU A 180 -14.00 0.15 9.27
C GLU A 180 -14.24 1.04 8.04
N THR A 181 -13.55 0.79 6.93
CA THR A 181 -13.69 1.57 5.68
C THR A 181 -14.67 0.89 4.72
N GLU A 182 -15.14 1.65 3.73
CA GLU A 182 -16.03 1.12 2.69
C GLU A 182 -15.38 -0.05 1.95
N HIS A 183 -16.14 -1.11 1.76
CA HIS A 183 -15.78 -2.27 0.97
C HIS A 183 -16.96 -2.68 0.09
N SER A 184 -16.65 -3.13 -1.12
CA SER A 184 -17.66 -3.54 -2.10
C SER A 184 -18.35 -4.84 -1.70
N GLU A 185 -19.44 -5.16 -2.42
CA GLU A 185 -20.08 -6.48 -2.29
C GLU A 185 -19.13 -7.61 -2.70
N LEU A 186 -18.26 -7.35 -3.69
CA LEU A 186 -17.23 -8.30 -4.08
C LEU A 186 -16.23 -8.55 -2.96
N ASP A 187 -15.73 -7.51 -2.28
CA ASP A 187 -14.82 -7.67 -1.15
C ASP A 187 -15.44 -8.55 -0.07
N ARG A 188 -16.67 -8.27 0.33
CA ARG A 188 -17.40 -9.10 1.32
C ARG A 188 -17.52 -10.55 0.89
N SER A 189 -17.90 -10.78 -0.36
CA SER A 189 -18.08 -12.12 -0.92
C SER A 189 -16.75 -12.90 -0.97
N ILE A 190 -15.65 -12.21 -1.34
CA ILE A 190 -14.31 -12.81 -1.39
C ILE A 190 -13.78 -13.08 0.02
N MET A 191 -13.93 -12.14 0.97
CA MET A 191 -13.52 -12.37 2.35
C MET A 191 -14.21 -13.59 2.95
N LEU A 192 -15.52 -13.74 2.73
CA LEU A 192 -16.27 -14.93 3.20
C LEU A 192 -15.72 -16.21 2.57
N TRP A 193 -15.46 -16.21 1.25
CA TRP A 193 -14.90 -17.37 0.59
C TRP A 193 -13.48 -17.71 1.10
N LEU A 194 -12.62 -16.71 1.32
CA LEU A 194 -11.27 -16.93 1.84
C LEU A 194 -11.27 -17.46 3.27
N THR A 195 -12.28 -17.13 4.10
CA THR A 195 -12.37 -17.66 5.48
C THR A 195 -12.56 -19.18 5.53
N GLU A 196 -13.03 -19.81 4.45
CA GLU A 196 -13.13 -21.27 4.36
C GLU A 196 -11.76 -21.96 4.29
N TYR A 197 -10.73 -21.25 3.85
CA TYR A 197 -9.38 -21.78 3.63
C TYR A 197 -8.34 -21.18 4.59
N ALA A 198 -8.55 -19.94 5.05
CA ALA A 198 -7.58 -19.20 5.85
C ALA A 198 -7.47 -19.76 7.28
N GLU A 199 -6.25 -19.68 7.84
CA GLU A 199 -5.99 -20.05 9.23
C GLU A 199 -5.89 -18.79 10.10
N PRO A 200 -6.85 -18.55 11.01
CA PRO A 200 -6.86 -17.35 11.86
C PRO A 200 -5.59 -17.20 12.71
N GLY A 201 -4.96 -18.32 13.10
CA GLY A 201 -3.73 -18.32 13.88
C GLY A 201 -2.56 -17.67 13.10
N LEU A 202 -2.44 -17.94 11.80
CA LEU A 202 -1.42 -17.33 10.95
C LEU A 202 -1.62 -15.81 10.81
N ILE A 203 -2.89 -15.39 10.66
CA ILE A 203 -3.23 -13.96 10.59
C ILE A 203 -2.87 -13.25 11.89
N ALA A 204 -3.25 -13.83 13.03
CA ALA A 204 -2.95 -13.29 14.35
C ALA A 204 -1.43 -13.23 14.60
N GLU A 205 -0.66 -14.21 14.13
CA GLU A 205 0.79 -14.22 14.24
C GLU A 205 1.43 -13.10 13.43
N ILE A 206 0.93 -12.83 12.22
CA ILE A 206 1.39 -11.70 11.39
C ILE A 206 1.05 -10.37 12.06
N GLU A 207 -0.19 -10.19 12.54
CA GLU A 207 -0.65 -8.97 13.21
C GLU A 207 0.14 -8.65 14.49
N ASN A 208 0.68 -9.67 15.15
CA ASN A 208 1.50 -9.56 16.37
C ASN A 208 2.99 -9.81 16.09
N ALA A 209 3.47 -9.51 14.90
CA ALA A 209 4.87 -9.66 14.54
C ALA A 209 5.81 -8.99 15.56
N PRO A 210 6.94 -9.61 15.92
CA PRO A 210 7.88 -9.02 16.85
C PRO A 210 8.44 -7.69 16.33
N LEU A 211 8.33 -6.63 17.13
CA LEU A 211 8.85 -5.32 16.81
C LEU A 211 10.32 -5.17 17.27
N ALA A 212 11.13 -4.55 16.44
CA ALA A 212 12.53 -4.28 16.80
C ALA A 212 12.61 -3.30 17.98
N ARG A 213 13.62 -3.47 18.85
CA ARG A 213 13.83 -2.55 19.98
C ARG A 213 14.00 -1.09 19.55
N ALA A 214 14.60 -0.87 18.37
CA ALA A 214 14.75 0.47 17.80
C ALA A 214 13.41 1.15 17.53
N TYR A 215 12.39 0.40 17.10
CA TYR A 215 11.03 0.90 16.88
C TYR A 215 10.44 1.56 18.17
N PHE A 216 10.65 0.94 19.34
CA PHE A 216 10.17 1.52 20.59
C PHE A 216 10.88 2.84 20.95
N SER A 217 12.16 2.97 20.55
CA SER A 217 12.88 4.24 20.70
C SER A 217 12.32 5.32 19.77
N ASP A 218 12.03 4.96 18.51
CA ASP A 218 11.42 5.87 17.55
C ASP A 218 10.03 6.30 18.02
N LEU A 219 9.23 5.37 18.57
CA LEU A 219 7.90 5.66 19.12
C LEU A 219 7.96 6.65 20.30
N VAL A 220 8.91 6.48 21.22
CA VAL A 220 9.11 7.44 22.33
C VAL A 220 9.43 8.84 21.78
N LEU A 221 10.33 8.94 20.77
CA LEU A 221 10.67 10.22 20.14
C LEU A 221 9.45 10.84 19.42
N ALA A 222 8.64 10.01 18.77
CA ALA A 222 7.42 10.45 18.11
C ALA A 222 6.41 11.03 19.11
N LEU A 223 6.11 10.32 20.19
CA LEU A 223 5.17 10.78 21.22
C LEU A 223 5.62 12.08 21.87
N GLN A 224 6.92 12.20 22.20
CA GLN A 224 7.49 13.43 22.78
C GLN A 224 7.53 14.59 21.80
N GLY A 225 7.79 14.31 20.50
CA GLY A 225 7.90 15.31 19.44
C GLY A 225 6.56 15.78 18.89
N THR A 226 5.47 15.04 19.14
CA THR A 226 4.15 15.34 18.58
C THR A 226 3.55 16.61 19.21
N GLN A 227 3.11 17.50 18.32
CA GLN A 227 2.42 18.75 18.65
C GLN A 227 0.97 18.67 18.22
N LEU A 228 0.07 19.17 19.05
CA LEU A 228 -1.37 19.24 18.80
C LEU A 228 -1.79 20.69 18.58
N PHE A 229 -2.53 20.93 17.51
CA PHE A 229 -3.16 22.18 17.13
C PHE A 229 -4.66 21.93 17.01
N GLY A 230 -5.41 22.05 18.11
CA GLY A 230 -6.79 21.57 18.15
C GLY A 230 -6.86 20.06 17.93
N GLU A 231 -7.58 19.64 16.89
CA GLU A 231 -7.71 18.23 16.48
C GLU A 231 -6.63 17.78 15.47
N THR A 232 -5.71 18.67 15.12
CA THR A 232 -4.68 18.42 14.10
C THR A 232 -3.34 18.14 14.77
N ALA A 233 -2.77 16.98 14.53
CA ALA A 233 -1.47 16.56 15.04
C ALA A 233 -0.37 16.76 14.00
N LEU A 234 0.81 17.18 14.47
CA LEU A 234 2.04 17.27 13.70
C LEU A 234 3.15 16.53 14.45
N CYS A 235 3.69 15.49 13.85
CA CYS A 235 4.81 14.72 14.37
C CYS A 235 6.03 14.92 13.47
N LEU A 236 7.03 15.64 13.94
CA LEU A 236 8.31 15.77 13.27
C LEU A 236 9.31 14.87 13.99
N LEU A 237 9.59 13.70 13.40
CA LEU A 237 10.53 12.74 13.96
C LEU A 237 11.97 13.22 13.72
N PRO A 238 12.81 13.33 14.76
CA PRO A 238 14.20 13.73 14.59
C PRO A 238 15.05 12.65 13.90
N LYS A 239 14.61 11.39 13.96
CA LYS A 239 15.18 10.23 13.28
C LYS A 239 14.16 9.09 13.29
N ALA A 240 14.35 8.12 12.39
CA ALA A 240 13.61 6.86 12.39
C ALA A 240 14.50 5.70 11.91
N SER A 241 14.13 4.48 12.25
CA SER A 241 14.81 3.26 11.83
C SER A 241 14.59 2.95 10.36
N GLY A 242 13.50 3.47 9.78
CA GLY A 242 13.15 3.32 8.37
C GLY A 242 12.03 4.27 7.95
N PRO A 243 11.80 4.42 6.64
CA PRO A 243 10.79 5.35 6.11
C PRO A 243 9.35 4.96 6.46
N GLU A 244 9.08 3.69 6.71
CA GLU A 244 7.76 3.17 7.11
C GLU A 244 7.33 3.63 8.50
N THR A 245 8.27 3.98 9.37
CA THR A 245 8.00 4.47 10.74
C THR A 245 7.00 5.64 10.74
N VAL A 246 7.04 6.52 9.72
CA VAL A 246 6.08 7.65 9.66
C VAL A 246 4.64 7.17 9.48
N GLY A 247 4.44 6.07 8.73
CA GLY A 247 3.13 5.46 8.54
C GLY A 247 2.62 4.82 9.82
N GLU A 248 3.45 4.02 10.48
CA GLU A 248 3.12 3.32 11.72
C GLU A 248 2.82 4.29 12.87
N VAL A 249 3.65 5.33 12.99
CA VAL A 249 3.43 6.41 13.99
C VAL A 249 2.14 7.17 13.68
N ALA A 250 1.86 7.47 12.42
CA ALA A 250 0.63 8.16 12.03
C ALA A 250 -0.62 7.31 12.32
N ASP A 251 -0.56 5.98 12.09
CA ASP A 251 -1.63 5.03 12.41
C ASP A 251 -1.89 4.94 13.93
N LEU A 252 -0.86 5.12 14.76
CA LEU A 252 -1.03 5.20 16.20
C LEU A 252 -1.63 6.54 16.63
N LEU A 253 -1.07 7.66 16.15
CA LEU A 253 -1.46 9.01 16.57
C LEU A 253 -2.90 9.35 16.18
N ILE A 254 -3.39 8.86 15.03
CA ILE A 254 -4.78 9.10 14.61
C ILE A 254 -5.81 8.45 15.56
N ARG A 255 -5.39 7.49 16.36
CA ARG A 255 -6.23 6.82 17.36
C ARG A 255 -6.31 7.58 18.69
N CYS A 256 -5.53 8.65 18.83
CA CYS A 256 -5.58 9.49 20.02
C CYS A 256 -6.93 10.22 20.12
N GLU A 257 -7.53 10.23 21.30
CA GLU A 257 -8.77 10.97 21.56
C GLU A 257 -8.59 12.47 21.24
N GLY A 258 -9.53 13.04 20.51
CA GLY A 258 -9.46 14.45 20.10
C GLY A 258 -8.54 14.74 18.93
N VAL A 259 -7.94 13.72 18.29
CA VAL A 259 -7.14 13.86 17.06
C VAL A 259 -7.96 13.37 15.87
N SER A 260 -8.15 14.23 14.89
CA SER A 260 -8.85 13.89 13.64
C SER A 260 -7.96 13.92 12.41
N ARG A 261 -6.77 14.54 12.50
CA ARG A 261 -5.78 14.66 11.41
C ARG A 261 -4.37 14.50 11.94
N VAL A 262 -3.53 13.81 11.20
CA VAL A 262 -2.11 13.58 11.53
C VAL A 262 -1.24 13.82 10.32
N LEU A 263 -0.19 14.62 10.49
CA LEU A 263 0.98 14.63 9.62
C LEU A 263 2.17 14.10 10.41
N CYS A 264 2.80 13.04 9.88
CA CYS A 264 4.03 12.49 10.42
C CYS A 264 5.14 12.63 9.38
N VAL A 265 6.32 13.10 9.78
CA VAL A 265 7.44 13.41 8.89
C VAL A 265 8.74 12.94 9.49
N VAL A 266 9.64 12.40 8.67
CA VAL A 266 11.02 12.08 9.03
C VAL A 266 11.98 12.39 7.88
N ALA A 267 13.16 12.87 8.22
CA ALA A 267 14.29 12.96 7.29
C ALA A 267 15.14 11.70 7.39
N ILE A 268 15.43 11.06 6.25
CA ILE A 268 16.34 9.92 6.12
C ILE A 268 17.28 10.23 4.98
N GLU A 269 18.59 10.27 5.25
CA GLU A 269 19.60 10.71 4.30
C GLU A 269 19.29 12.12 3.79
N ASP A 270 19.10 12.29 2.49
CA ASP A 270 18.78 13.58 1.86
C ASP A 270 17.29 13.75 1.55
N ASP A 271 16.46 12.77 1.87
CA ASP A 271 15.05 12.71 1.54
C ASP A 271 14.15 12.90 2.76
N LEU A 272 12.94 13.40 2.50
CA LEU A 272 11.90 13.54 3.51
C LEU A 272 10.76 12.56 3.21
N TYR A 273 10.39 11.76 4.20
CA TYR A 273 9.27 10.84 4.12
C TYR A 273 8.11 11.39 4.95
N VAL A 274 6.92 11.29 4.38
CA VAL A 274 5.72 11.95 4.89
C VAL A 274 4.55 10.97 4.91
N SER A 275 3.78 10.98 6.00
CA SER A 275 2.54 10.23 6.09
C SER A 275 1.41 11.11 6.64
N VAL A 276 0.25 11.03 6.00
CA VAL A 276 -0.97 11.74 6.39
C VAL A 276 -2.05 10.73 6.75
N ARG A 277 -2.79 11.04 7.81
CA ARG A 277 -4.02 10.32 8.19
C ARG A 277 -5.13 11.32 8.47
N THR A 278 -6.35 10.96 8.10
CA THR A 278 -7.58 11.68 8.53
C THR A 278 -8.69 10.69 8.87
N ARG A 279 -9.49 11.05 9.89
CA ARG A 279 -10.73 10.34 10.26
C ARG A 279 -11.98 11.09 9.78
N ARG A 280 -11.78 12.21 9.08
CA ARG A 280 -12.89 13.05 8.64
C ARG A 280 -13.41 12.56 7.29
N ASP A 281 -14.73 12.50 7.16
CA ASP A 281 -15.42 12.06 5.94
C ASP A 281 -15.56 13.20 4.90
N ASP A 282 -15.37 14.46 5.34
CA ASP A 282 -15.50 15.65 4.49
C ASP A 282 -14.19 16.08 3.80
N GLU A 283 -13.12 15.27 3.94
CA GLU A 283 -11.81 15.54 3.35
C GLU A 283 -11.09 14.22 2.99
N ARG A 284 -10.04 14.31 2.16
CA ARG A 284 -9.23 13.16 1.77
C ARG A 284 -7.77 13.34 2.18
N ALA A 285 -7.17 12.32 2.76
CA ALA A 285 -5.75 12.34 3.16
C ALA A 285 -4.82 12.66 1.99
N VAL A 286 -5.12 12.14 0.79
CA VAL A 286 -4.32 12.42 -0.42
C VAL A 286 -4.37 13.89 -0.81
N ASP A 287 -5.51 14.56 -0.69
CA ASP A 287 -5.65 15.98 -1.01
C ASP A 287 -4.92 16.86 0.01
N LEU A 288 -4.98 16.50 1.29
CA LEU A 288 -4.20 17.16 2.36
C LEU A 288 -2.69 17.00 2.13
N LEU A 289 -2.24 15.79 1.76
CA LEU A 289 -0.84 15.53 1.42
C LEU A 289 -0.39 16.39 0.24
N GLN A 290 -1.16 16.41 -0.86
CA GLN A 290 -0.83 17.19 -2.07
C GLN A 290 -0.74 18.69 -1.75
N LYS A 291 -1.70 19.24 -1.00
CA LYS A 291 -1.65 20.65 -0.56
C LYS A 291 -0.43 20.93 0.31
N THR A 292 -0.07 20.01 1.20
CA THR A 292 1.07 20.18 2.11
C THR A 292 2.40 20.13 1.34
N LEU A 293 2.53 19.27 0.35
CA LEU A 293 3.75 19.07 -0.45
C LEU A 293 3.77 19.88 -1.75
N ASP A 294 2.78 20.71 -2.02
CA ASP A 294 2.68 21.49 -3.26
C ASP A 294 3.97 22.24 -3.57
N GLY A 295 4.51 22.01 -4.78
CA GLY A 295 5.75 22.64 -5.27
C GLY A 295 7.05 22.16 -4.60
N ILE A 296 7.01 21.21 -3.65
CA ILE A 296 8.23 20.67 -3.02
C ILE A 296 8.39 19.16 -3.13
N GLY A 297 7.30 18.44 -3.31
CA GLY A 297 7.33 16.97 -3.39
C GLY A 297 6.03 16.40 -3.92
N GLY A 298 5.89 15.09 -3.80
CA GLY A 298 4.71 14.39 -4.28
C GLY A 298 4.40 13.15 -3.44
N GLY A 299 3.25 12.57 -3.71
CA GLY A 299 2.80 11.36 -3.07
C GLY A 299 1.42 10.94 -3.56
N GLY A 300 0.93 9.85 -2.99
CA GLY A 300 -0.36 9.26 -3.33
C GLY A 300 -1.05 8.69 -2.09
N GLY A 301 -2.22 8.11 -2.31
CA GLY A 301 -2.99 7.48 -1.25
C GLY A 301 -4.48 7.53 -1.49
N HIS A 302 -5.22 7.22 -0.43
CA HIS A 302 -6.67 7.05 -0.41
C HIS A 302 -7.36 8.15 0.42
N THR A 303 -8.62 7.91 0.74
CA THR A 303 -9.44 8.85 1.52
C THR A 303 -8.85 9.10 2.91
N HIS A 304 -8.47 8.06 3.65
CA HIS A 304 -8.04 8.18 5.05
C HIS A 304 -6.53 8.08 5.26
N ARG A 305 -5.77 7.63 4.25
CA ARG A 305 -4.32 7.38 4.30
C ARG A 305 -3.63 7.93 3.06
N ALA A 306 -2.51 8.62 3.25
CA ALA A 306 -1.66 9.05 2.15
C ALA A 306 -0.19 9.06 2.59
N GLY A 307 0.70 8.82 1.64
CA GLY A 307 2.14 8.86 1.84
C GLY A 307 2.83 9.63 0.74
N GLY A 308 3.95 10.26 1.08
CA GLY A 308 4.70 11.06 0.12
C GLY A 308 6.19 11.12 0.42
N LYS A 309 6.91 11.64 -0.56
CA LYS A 309 8.35 11.81 -0.49
C LYS A 309 8.75 13.16 -1.08
N VAL A 310 9.73 13.82 -0.45
CA VAL A 310 10.41 14.99 -1.00
C VAL A 310 11.88 14.65 -1.14
N VAL A 311 12.38 14.69 -2.37
CA VAL A 311 13.75 14.24 -2.68
C VAL A 311 14.73 15.41 -2.54
N GLY A 312 15.88 15.15 -1.89
CA GLY A 312 17.01 16.09 -1.86
C GLY A 312 16.78 17.38 -1.07
N ILE A 313 15.80 17.39 -0.15
CA ILE A 313 15.45 18.61 0.64
C ILE A 313 16.12 18.63 2.03
N THR A 314 16.67 17.51 2.44
CA THR A 314 17.35 17.36 3.74
C THR A 314 18.84 17.09 3.53
N SER A 315 19.61 17.09 4.60
CA SER A 315 21.04 16.75 4.58
C SER A 315 21.41 15.93 5.80
N GLY A 316 21.97 14.73 5.55
CA GLY A 316 22.42 13.84 6.60
C GLY A 316 21.30 13.44 7.57
N GLY A 317 20.09 13.22 7.07
CA GLY A 317 18.93 12.76 7.86
C GLY A 317 18.40 13.80 8.84
N ARG A 318 18.58 15.10 8.59
CA ARG A 318 18.09 16.17 9.47
C ARG A 318 17.31 17.22 8.72
N MET A 319 16.19 17.63 9.30
CA MET A 319 15.44 18.80 8.86
C MET A 319 16.05 20.07 9.44
N SER A 320 16.11 21.13 8.63
CA SER A 320 16.43 22.48 9.15
C SER A 320 15.20 23.06 9.88
N GLN A 321 15.43 23.92 10.84
CA GLN A 321 14.35 24.59 11.55
C GLN A 321 13.41 25.39 10.61
N SER A 322 13.96 25.96 9.52
CA SER A 322 13.14 26.64 8.50
C SER A 322 12.22 25.66 7.75
N LEU A 323 12.70 24.45 7.46
CA LEU A 323 11.89 23.41 6.81
C LEU A 323 10.80 22.89 7.75
N GLU A 324 11.11 22.67 9.02
CA GLU A 324 10.13 22.28 10.05
C GLU A 324 9.00 23.31 10.15
N GLN A 325 9.34 24.59 10.23
CA GLN A 325 8.35 25.67 10.27
C GLN A 325 7.54 25.75 8.99
N GLN A 326 8.16 25.60 7.82
CA GLN A 326 7.47 25.59 6.52
C GLN A 326 6.48 24.43 6.43
N LEU A 327 6.85 23.23 6.87
CA LEU A 327 5.96 22.06 6.89
C LEU A 327 4.78 22.26 7.86
N GLN A 328 5.05 22.81 9.04
CA GLN A 328 3.99 23.16 10.00
C GLN A 328 2.99 24.13 9.40
N ASP A 329 3.45 25.25 8.81
CA ASP A 329 2.57 26.27 8.26
C ASP A 329 1.75 25.72 7.08
N ARG A 330 2.35 24.91 6.19
CA ARG A 330 1.68 24.25 5.08
C ARG A 330 0.63 23.25 5.55
N TRP A 331 0.97 22.43 6.55
CA TRP A 331 0.07 21.44 7.11
C TRP A 331 -1.16 22.10 7.76
N LEU A 332 -0.94 23.09 8.62
CA LEU A 332 -2.03 23.81 9.26
C LEU A 332 -2.89 24.58 8.26
N SER A 333 -2.30 25.08 7.18
CA SER A 333 -3.02 25.72 6.09
C SER A 333 -3.84 24.71 5.28
N ALA A 334 -3.27 23.55 4.95
CA ALA A 334 -3.95 22.48 4.22
C ALA A 334 -5.19 21.96 4.97
N CYS A 335 -5.14 21.97 6.31
CA CYS A 335 -6.21 21.57 7.20
C CYS A 335 -7.21 22.70 7.55
N ASP A 336 -7.04 23.93 7.05
CA ASP A 336 -7.76 25.11 7.48
C ASP A 336 -7.75 25.32 9.01
N GLU A 337 -6.65 24.86 9.67
CA GLU A 337 -6.52 24.92 11.12
C GLU A 337 -6.20 26.35 11.58
N LYS A 338 -7.04 26.89 12.45
CA LYS A 338 -6.92 28.28 12.96
C LYS A 338 -6.08 28.37 14.23
N ILE A 339 -5.99 27.26 14.97
CA ILE A 339 -5.21 27.20 16.20
C ILE A 339 -3.72 27.15 15.82
N ARG A 340 -2.95 28.16 16.26
CA ARG A 340 -1.50 28.27 15.98
C ARG A 340 -0.64 27.96 17.20
N ARG A 341 -1.25 27.89 18.39
CA ARG A 341 -0.56 27.56 19.62
C ARG A 341 -0.51 26.04 19.80
N ALA A 342 0.67 25.48 19.67
CA ALA A 342 0.91 24.08 19.91
C ALA A 342 0.72 23.70 21.38
N LYS A 343 0.17 22.50 21.61
CA LYS A 343 0.29 21.76 22.86
C LYS A 343 1.08 20.49 22.55
N ARG A 344 1.97 20.06 23.45
CA ARG A 344 2.59 18.75 23.29
C ARG A 344 1.60 17.65 23.59
N LEU A 345 1.66 16.55 22.84
CA LEU A 345 0.85 15.36 23.11
C LEU A 345 1.19 14.79 24.49
N VAL A 346 2.48 14.70 24.80
CA VAL A 346 2.99 14.26 26.10
C VAL A 346 3.88 15.36 26.68
N GLY A 347 3.50 15.89 27.83
CA GLY A 347 4.29 16.90 28.53
C GLY A 347 5.52 16.30 29.21
N LEU A 348 6.71 16.90 29.01
CA LEU A 348 7.90 16.46 29.72
C LEU A 348 7.70 16.45 31.25
N ARG A 349 6.89 17.39 31.75
CA ARG A 349 6.56 17.50 33.19
C ARG A 349 5.76 16.32 33.69
N GLU A 350 4.80 15.82 32.88
CA GLU A 350 4.01 14.63 33.20
C GLU A 350 4.88 13.37 33.30
N ILE A 351 5.91 13.26 32.43
CA ILE A 351 6.85 12.14 32.49
C ILE A 351 7.71 12.23 33.77
N VAL A 352 8.26 13.40 34.06
CA VAL A 352 9.19 13.59 35.22
C VAL A 352 8.44 13.47 36.55
N GLU A 353 7.19 13.92 36.64
CA GLU A 353 6.37 13.81 37.85
C GLU A 353 5.89 12.38 38.17
N ASN A 354 5.96 11.48 37.18
CA ASN A 354 5.53 10.09 37.31
C ASN A 354 6.69 9.05 37.25
N LEU A 355 7.94 9.52 37.22
CA LEU A 355 9.15 8.70 37.36
C LEU A 355 9.67 8.78 38.80
#